data_2b5f920aaa289a5e551da8c88dc2a074
#
_entry.id   2b5f920aaa289a5e551da8c88dc2a074
#
_cell.length_a   1.000
_cell.length_b   1.000
_cell.length_c   1.000
_cell.angle_alpha   90.00
_cell.angle_beta   90.00
_cell.angle_gamma   90.00
#
_symmetry.space_group_name_H-M   'P 1'
#
loop_
_entity.id
_entity.type
_entity.pdbx_description
1 polymer ?
#
loop_
_entity_poly.entity_id
_entity_poly.type
_entity_poly.pdbx_seq_one_letter_code
_entity_poly.pdbx_strand_id
1 'polypeptide(L)'
;MRFLMALFPVIVLMGCSSTPHIALNSQQTVIMESPVLTAGIIPGAPSISEVDGRKQARSVLSNSQPHSVTLHYRFYWYDKQGLDLLPIAEARTITVPANSDFVITSLNGNLDAYSVRVYLYL
;
A
#
# COMPACT_ATOMS: atom_id res chain seq x y z
N MET A 1 27.12 6.45 60.64
CA MET A 1 26.76 6.34 60.15
C MET A 1 26.29 6.28 59.41
N ARG A 2 25.98 6.25 59.10
CA ARG A 2 25.39 6.11 58.46
C ARG A 2 25.00 6.19 57.47
N PHE A 3 24.66 5.98 56.85
CA PHE A 3 24.18 5.94 55.97
C PHE A 3 23.71 5.95 55.09
N LEU A 4 23.41 5.91 54.64
CA LEU A 4 22.91 5.78 53.96
C LEU A 4 22.51 5.92 53.08
N MET A 5 22.22 5.84 52.47
CA MET A 5 21.84 5.92 51.73
C MET A 5 21.29 5.79 50.96
N ALA A 6 20.96 5.86 50.57
CA ALA A 6 20.28 5.74 49.97
C ALA A 6 20.18 5.71 48.84
N LEU A 7 19.98 5.49 48.28
CA LEU A 7 19.77 5.32 47.32
C LEU A 7 19.08 5.21 46.55
N PHE A 8 18.65 5.34 45.89
CA PHE A 8 17.83 5.21 45.19
C PHE A 8 17.75 5.13 43.96
N PRO A 9 17.32 4.79 43.39
CA PRO A 9 17.11 4.50 42.36
C PRO A 9 16.47 4.97 41.51
N VAL A 10 16.29 5.09 40.83
CA VAL A 10 15.71 5.62 40.06
C VAL A 10 15.27 4.97 39.05
N ILE A 11 14.55 4.85 38.68
CA ILE A 11 13.96 4.27 37.83
C ILE A 11 13.59 4.81 36.72
N VAL A 12 13.59 4.72 35.96
CA VAL A 12 13.28 5.24 34.94
C VAL A 12 12.64 4.52 34.09
N LEU A 13 11.92 4.61 33.70
CA LEU A 13 11.18 4.03 32.92
C LEU A 13 11.01 4.49 31.77
N MET A 14 10.92 4.34 30.98
CA MET A 14 10.72 4.76 29.92
C MET A 14 9.94 4.31 29.18
N GLY A 15 9.34 4.49 28.89
CA GLY A 15 8.39 4.17 28.31
C GLY A 15 8.43 4.03 27.02
N CYS A 16 8.39 3.68 26.35
CA CYS A 16 8.43 3.51 25.19
C CYS A 16 7.53 3.64 24.43
N SER A 17 6.87 3.86 24.30
CA SER A 17 5.97 4.12 23.64
C SER A 17 5.89 3.93 22.36
N SER A 18 6.16 3.70 21.78
CA SER A 18 6.07 3.50 20.58
C SER A 18 4.95 3.13 20.10
N THR A 19 4.15 3.52 20.01
CA THR A 19 3.08 3.27 19.64
C THR A 19 2.84 3.09 18.40
N PRO A 20 2.64 2.40 17.97
CA PRO A 20 2.47 2.10 16.76
C PRO A 20 1.27 2.40 16.30
N HIS A 21 0.82 3.01 16.07
CA HIS A 21 -0.31 3.26 15.79
C HIS A 21 -0.69 2.75 14.61
N ILE A 22 -1.44 2.23 14.46
CA ILE A 22 -1.99 1.72 13.49
C ILE A 22 -2.50 2.52 12.59
N ALA A 23 -2.03 2.82 11.75
CA ALA A 23 -2.50 3.67 10.96
C ALA A 23 -3.44 3.20 10.20
N LEU A 24 -4.09 2.64 10.29
CA LEU A 24 -5.09 2.32 9.61
C LEU A 24 -5.19 2.57 8.27
N ASN A 25 -6.07 2.93 7.79
CA ASN A 25 -6.34 3.16 6.46
C ASN A 25 -5.46 3.99 5.69
N SER A 26 -4.99 5.00 6.15
CA SER A 26 -4.14 5.84 5.38
C SER A 26 -2.90 5.10 4.94
N GLN A 27 -2.61 3.99 5.55
CA GLN A 27 -1.47 3.23 5.19
C GLN A 27 -1.83 2.06 4.31
N GLN A 28 -3.07 1.82 4.08
CA GLN A 28 -3.43 0.69 3.29
C GLN A 28 -3.47 1.10 1.83
N THR A 29 -2.52 0.64 1.06
CA THR A 29 -2.41 1.02 -0.35
C THR A 29 -2.96 -0.03 -1.30
N VAL A 30 -3.31 -1.19 -0.79
CA VAL A 30 -3.90 -2.25 -1.60
C VAL A 30 -5.19 -2.70 -0.96
N ILE A 31 -6.28 -2.67 -1.73
CA ILE A 31 -7.56 -3.21 -1.28
C ILE A 31 -7.89 -4.35 -2.23
N MET A 32 -8.09 -5.52 -1.69
CA MET A 32 -8.28 -6.69 -2.51
C MET A 32 -9.47 -7.46 -2.00
N GLU A 33 -10.37 -7.79 -2.90
CA GLU A 33 -11.51 -8.63 -2.52
C GLU A 33 -11.04 -10.06 -2.27
N SER A 34 -11.70 -10.73 -1.36
CA SER A 34 -11.31 -12.10 -0.98
C SER A 34 -11.15 -13.05 -2.16
N PRO A 35 -12.01 -13.04 -3.17
CA PRO A 35 -11.82 -13.96 -4.29
C PRO A 35 -10.49 -13.82 -5.01
N VAL A 36 -9.91 -12.61 -5.03
CA VAL A 36 -8.63 -12.40 -5.69
C VAL A 36 -7.52 -13.14 -4.94
N LEU A 37 -7.54 -13.05 -3.62
CA LEU A 37 -6.55 -13.73 -2.80
C LEU A 37 -6.73 -15.25 -2.93
N THR A 38 -7.97 -15.72 -2.90
CA THR A 38 -8.26 -17.14 -3.04
C THR A 38 -7.80 -17.65 -4.39
N ALA A 39 -7.87 -16.82 -5.42
CA ALA A 39 -7.41 -17.22 -6.75
C ALA A 39 -5.88 -17.31 -6.85
N GLY A 40 -5.17 -16.86 -5.83
CA GLY A 40 -3.71 -17.01 -5.80
C GLY A 40 -2.92 -15.79 -6.21
N ILE A 41 -3.55 -14.62 -6.27
CA ILE A 41 -2.85 -13.39 -6.63
C ILE A 41 -2.33 -12.72 -5.37
N ILE A 42 -1.06 -12.39 -5.37
CA ILE A 42 -0.42 -11.69 -4.28
C ILE A 42 0.05 -10.34 -4.80
N PRO A 43 -0.56 -9.25 -4.36
CA PRO A 43 -0.20 -7.93 -4.86
C PRO A 43 0.94 -7.34 -4.04
N GLY A 44 1.81 -6.59 -4.73
CA GLY A 44 2.80 -5.77 -4.06
C GLY A 44 2.24 -4.39 -3.82
N ALA A 45 2.69 -3.74 -2.78
CA ALA A 45 2.28 -2.36 -2.51
C ALA A 45 2.70 -1.47 -3.68
N PRO A 46 1.86 -0.55 -4.10
CA PRO A 46 2.23 0.33 -5.20
C PRO A 46 3.31 1.30 -4.78
N SER A 47 4.19 1.62 -5.69
CA SER A 47 5.20 2.64 -5.50
C SER A 47 4.96 3.76 -6.48
N ILE A 48 5.38 4.97 -6.14
CA ILE A 48 5.17 6.13 -6.97
C ILE A 48 6.52 6.68 -7.41
N SER A 49 6.63 6.98 -8.69
CA SER A 49 7.81 7.61 -9.25
C SER A 49 7.36 8.69 -10.22
N GLU A 50 8.30 9.46 -10.74
CA GLU A 50 7.97 10.46 -11.73
C GLU A 50 8.47 10.04 -13.09
N VAL A 51 7.62 10.22 -14.10
CA VAL A 51 7.96 9.89 -15.46
C VAL A 51 7.48 11.07 -16.31
N ASP A 52 8.42 11.77 -16.94
CA ASP A 52 8.10 12.92 -17.79
C ASP A 52 7.22 13.95 -17.08
N GLY A 53 7.55 14.25 -15.85
CA GLY A 53 6.83 15.26 -15.09
C GLY A 53 5.50 14.79 -14.52
N ARG A 54 5.14 13.53 -14.70
CA ARG A 54 3.89 13.00 -14.16
C ARG A 54 4.19 11.93 -13.12
N LYS A 55 3.27 11.73 -12.20
CA LYS A 55 3.43 10.67 -11.22
C LYS A 55 2.97 9.35 -11.81
N GLN A 56 3.75 8.32 -11.59
CA GLN A 56 3.38 6.98 -12.04
C GLN A 56 3.33 6.05 -10.84
N ALA A 57 2.25 5.34 -10.68
CA ALA A 57 2.14 4.29 -9.68
C ALA A 57 2.41 2.96 -10.37
N ARG A 58 3.04 2.06 -9.64
CA ARG A 58 3.42 0.78 -10.20
C ARG A 58 3.24 -0.27 -9.10
N SER A 59 2.58 -1.36 -9.43
CA SER A 59 2.37 -2.46 -8.50
C SER A 59 2.63 -3.77 -9.23
N VAL A 60 3.27 -4.71 -8.57
CA VAL A 60 3.57 -6.01 -9.16
C VAL A 60 2.60 -7.02 -8.58
N LEU A 61 1.88 -7.71 -9.45
CA LEU A 61 0.96 -8.76 -9.04
C LEU A 61 1.61 -10.10 -9.32
N SER A 62 1.68 -10.97 -8.33
CA SER A 62 2.32 -12.27 -8.47
C SER A 62 1.25 -13.35 -8.49
N ASN A 63 1.36 -14.26 -9.43
CA ASN A 63 0.47 -15.42 -9.52
C ASN A 63 1.28 -16.68 -9.27
N SER A 64 1.02 -17.34 -8.15
CA SER A 64 1.75 -18.55 -7.80
C SER A 64 1.01 -19.81 -8.23
N GLN A 65 -0.09 -19.67 -8.94
CA GLN A 65 -0.88 -20.83 -9.37
C GLN A 65 -0.38 -21.36 -10.70
N PRO A 66 -0.64 -22.63 -10.97
CA PRO A 66 -0.21 -23.22 -12.23
C PRO A 66 -1.14 -22.89 -13.41
N HIS A 67 -2.02 -21.94 -13.25
CA HIS A 67 -2.90 -21.49 -14.32
C HIS A 67 -3.01 -19.99 -14.26
N SER A 68 -3.41 -19.37 -15.35
CA SER A 68 -3.54 -17.92 -15.40
C SER A 68 -4.77 -17.47 -14.63
N VAL A 69 -4.74 -16.23 -14.15
CA VAL A 69 -5.86 -15.64 -13.41
C VAL A 69 -6.20 -14.31 -14.06
N THR A 70 -7.48 -14.13 -14.36
CA THR A 70 -7.96 -12.85 -14.91
C THR A 70 -8.62 -12.09 -13.79
N LEU A 71 -8.28 -10.83 -13.67
CA LEU A 71 -8.86 -9.97 -12.64
C LEU A 71 -8.98 -8.55 -13.14
N HIS A 72 -9.66 -7.75 -12.35
CA HIS A 72 -9.86 -6.34 -12.66
C HIS A 72 -9.13 -5.50 -11.62
N TYR A 73 -8.67 -4.32 -12.01
CA TYR A 73 -8.05 -3.42 -11.07
C TYR A 73 -8.38 -1.98 -11.42
N ARG A 74 -8.24 -1.12 -10.42
CA ARG A 74 -8.44 0.30 -10.58
C ARG A 74 -7.52 1.01 -9.61
N PHE A 75 -6.93 2.12 -10.05
CA PHE A 75 -6.12 2.94 -9.18
C PHE A 75 -6.93 4.16 -8.76
N TYR A 76 -6.77 4.54 -7.49
CA TYR A 76 -7.34 5.76 -6.96
C TYR A 76 -6.20 6.63 -6.49
N TRP A 77 -6.17 7.86 -6.95
CA TRP A 77 -5.13 8.81 -6.58
C TRP A 77 -5.70 9.82 -5.60
N TYR A 78 -4.87 10.27 -4.67
CA TYR A 78 -5.28 11.18 -3.60
C TYR A 78 -4.28 12.32 -3.47
N ASP A 79 -4.75 13.48 -2.99
CA ASP A 79 -3.87 14.59 -2.68
C ASP A 79 -3.31 14.43 -1.27
N LYS A 80 -2.59 15.44 -0.79
CA LYS A 80 -1.96 15.35 0.53
C LYS A 80 -2.98 15.29 1.65
N GLN A 81 -4.17 15.81 1.43
CA GLN A 81 -5.22 15.76 2.44
C GLN A 81 -6.00 14.45 2.41
N GLY A 82 -5.70 13.59 1.47
CA GLY A 82 -6.40 12.32 1.36
C GLY A 82 -7.69 12.40 0.56
N LEU A 83 -7.89 13.48 -0.20
CA LEU A 83 -9.08 13.61 -1.03
C LEU A 83 -8.83 13.02 -2.41
N ASP A 84 -9.90 12.45 -2.98
CA ASP A 84 -9.80 11.84 -4.29
C ASP A 84 -9.45 12.87 -5.35
N LEU A 85 -8.55 12.49 -6.24
CA LEU A 85 -8.25 13.31 -7.41
C LEU A 85 -9.07 12.80 -8.56
N LEU A 86 -9.73 13.71 -9.24
CA LEU A 86 -10.58 13.38 -10.37
C LEU A 86 -9.90 13.75 -11.67
N PRO A 87 -10.23 13.06 -12.72
CA PRO A 87 -11.18 11.95 -12.82
C PRO A 87 -10.59 10.66 -12.28
N ILE A 88 -11.44 9.78 -11.80
CA ILE A 88 -10.97 8.50 -11.30
C ILE A 88 -10.63 7.63 -12.49
N ALA A 89 -9.50 6.93 -12.38
CA ALA A 89 -9.05 6.07 -13.47
C ALA A 89 -10.06 4.96 -13.72
N GLU A 90 -10.15 4.53 -14.96
CA GLU A 90 -11.08 3.48 -15.31
C GLU A 90 -10.59 2.13 -14.85
N ALA A 91 -11.52 1.24 -14.59
CA ALA A 91 -11.17 -0.13 -14.25
C ALA A 91 -10.59 -0.82 -15.47
N ARG A 92 -9.59 -1.64 -15.25
CA ARG A 92 -8.96 -2.39 -16.32
C ARG A 92 -8.97 -3.87 -15.99
N THR A 93 -8.90 -4.68 -17.03
CA THR A 93 -8.89 -6.14 -16.89
C THR A 93 -7.55 -6.66 -17.39
N ILE A 94 -6.95 -7.56 -16.62
CA ILE A 94 -5.70 -8.18 -17.01
C ILE A 94 -5.74 -9.66 -16.71
N THR A 95 -4.87 -10.41 -17.38
CA THR A 95 -4.68 -11.82 -17.11
C THR A 95 -3.23 -12.00 -16.69
N VAL A 96 -3.02 -12.48 -15.49
CA VAL A 96 -1.69 -12.75 -14.98
C VAL A 96 -1.35 -14.20 -15.31
N PRO A 97 -0.31 -14.44 -16.09
CA PRO A 97 0.02 -15.81 -16.48
C PRO A 97 0.37 -16.70 -15.28
N ALA A 98 0.29 -17.98 -15.47
CA ALA A 98 0.62 -18.95 -14.43
C ALA A 98 2.06 -18.76 -13.96
N ASN A 99 2.26 -18.81 -12.66
CA ASN A 99 3.59 -18.76 -12.05
C ASN A 99 4.40 -17.55 -12.52
N SER A 100 3.74 -16.42 -12.68
CA SER A 100 4.39 -15.23 -13.24
C SER A 100 3.97 -13.97 -12.49
N ASP A 101 4.74 -12.93 -12.74
CA ASP A 101 4.41 -11.61 -12.21
C ASP A 101 3.88 -10.73 -13.34
N PHE A 102 3.05 -9.79 -13.00
CA PHE A 102 2.51 -8.84 -13.96
C PHE A 102 2.54 -7.45 -13.32
N VAL A 103 3.07 -6.48 -14.03
CA VAL A 103 3.17 -5.11 -13.51
C VAL A 103 2.00 -4.30 -14.00
N ILE A 104 1.29 -3.67 -13.08
CA ILE A 104 0.22 -2.74 -13.44
C ILE A 104 0.67 -1.34 -13.09
N THR A 105 0.27 -0.38 -13.90
CA THR A 105 0.71 1.01 -13.73
C THR A 105 -0.44 1.97 -13.92
N SER A 106 -0.27 3.17 -13.40
CA SER A 106 -1.20 4.26 -13.61
C SER A 106 -0.42 5.56 -13.63
N LEU A 107 -0.73 6.44 -14.59
CA LEU A 107 -0.10 7.74 -14.67
C LEU A 107 -1.10 8.81 -14.27
N ASN A 108 -0.66 9.79 -13.52
CA ASN A 108 -1.50 10.92 -13.14
C ASN A 108 -0.73 12.22 -13.34
N GLY A 109 -1.27 13.09 -14.20
CA GLY A 109 -0.62 14.35 -14.50
C GLY A 109 -0.95 15.47 -13.53
N ASN A 110 -1.77 15.21 -12.53
CA ASN A 110 -2.15 16.24 -11.58
C ASN A 110 -0.98 16.53 -10.64
N LEU A 111 -0.61 17.78 -10.49
CA LEU A 111 0.50 18.14 -9.64
C LEU A 111 0.23 17.87 -8.16
N ASP A 112 -1.03 17.74 -7.80
CA ASP A 112 -1.38 17.46 -6.42
C ASP A 112 -1.39 15.96 -6.11
N ALA A 113 -1.09 15.11 -7.06
CA ALA A 113 -1.07 13.67 -6.84
C ALA A 113 -0.02 13.34 -5.79
N TYR A 114 -0.43 12.69 -4.72
CA TYR A 114 0.45 12.45 -3.59
C TYR A 114 0.50 10.98 -3.19
N SER A 115 -0.63 10.33 -3.12
CA SER A 115 -0.68 8.93 -2.75
C SER A 115 -1.64 8.18 -3.65
N VAL A 116 -1.54 6.87 -3.64
CA VAL A 116 -2.31 6.04 -4.54
C VAL A 116 -2.78 4.79 -3.81
N ARG A 117 -3.91 4.28 -4.23
CA ARG A 117 -4.43 3.03 -3.71
C ARG A 117 -4.88 2.20 -4.90
N VAL A 118 -4.57 0.92 -4.87
CA VAL A 118 -5.01 0.03 -5.94
C VAL A 118 -6.09 -0.89 -5.40
N TYR A 119 -7.13 -1.09 -6.18
CA TYR A 119 -8.26 -1.92 -5.81
C TYR A 119 -8.31 -3.08 -6.79
N LEU A 120 -8.32 -4.31 -6.28
CA LEU A 120 -8.30 -5.52 -7.09
C LEU A 120 -9.56 -6.34 -6.84
N TYR A 121 -10.18 -6.83 -7.91
CA TYR A 121 -11.38 -7.64 -7.78
C TYR A 121 -11.51 -8.58 -8.98
N LEU A 122 -12.32 -9.61 -8.84
CA LEU A 122 -12.55 -10.57 -9.92
C LEU A 122 -13.78 -10.22 -10.74
#